data_dd7d47a977330839501f8bb26e6152fe
#
_entry.id   dd7d47a977330839501f8bb26e6152fe
#
_cell.length_a   1.000
_cell.length_b   1.000
_cell.length_c   1.000
_cell.angle_alpha   90.00
_cell.angle_beta   90.00
_cell.angle_gamma   90.00
#
_symmetry.space_group_name_H-M   'P 1'
#
loop_
_entity.id
_entity.type
_entity.pdbx_description
1 polymer ?
#
loop_
_entity_poly.entity_id
_entity_poly.type
_entity_poly.pdbx_seq_one_letter_code
_entity_poly.pdbx_strand_id
1 'polypeptide(L)'
;SWNAALALVCGNSVVWKPSEKTPLTALAAHALFGRAVKRFQDEGGSVPHGLATVLIGARDIGEVLVDHPMVPLLSATGSTAMGRAVGPRVASRFGRSILELGGNNAAIVTATADLDLTLRGIAFSAMGTAGQRCTSLRRLFVHDRVYDSFIPRLKKAYASVSVGNPLESGNLIGPLIDKAAYDAQQSALSEAKAGHGKVFGGERVDAGFGKEAYYVRPALVEIAEQTGSVEKETFAPILYVIRYSDFDEALRLHNAVPQGLSSSIFTNDLREAEIFLSVRGSDCGIANVNIGPSGAEIGGAFGGEKETGGGRESGSDAWRAYMRRATNTINYGRSLPLAQGVTFEVE
;
A
#
# COMPACT_ATOMS: atom_id res chain seq x y z
N SER A 1 4.14 -1.51 -12.48
CA SER A 1 5.42 -1.87 -13.13
C SER A 1 6.34 -2.69 -12.21
N TRP A 2 6.35 -2.52 -10.88
CA TRP A 2 7.22 -3.27 -9.97
C TRP A 2 7.15 -4.78 -10.18
N ASN A 3 5.94 -5.34 -10.10
CA ASN A 3 5.71 -6.77 -10.23
C ASN A 3 6.07 -7.30 -11.63
N ALA A 4 5.80 -6.51 -12.67
CA ALA A 4 6.20 -6.88 -14.02
C ALA A 4 7.73 -6.91 -14.17
N ALA A 5 8.44 -5.92 -13.61
CA ALA A 5 9.90 -5.88 -13.64
C ALA A 5 10.52 -7.08 -12.91
N LEU A 6 10.03 -7.40 -11.70
CA LEU A 6 10.50 -8.57 -10.94
C LEU A 6 10.22 -9.88 -11.68
N ALA A 7 9.02 -10.05 -12.23
CA ALA A 7 8.66 -11.24 -12.99
C ALA A 7 9.58 -11.44 -14.20
N LEU A 8 9.82 -10.38 -14.98
CA LEU A 8 10.68 -10.44 -16.17
C LEU A 8 12.13 -10.74 -15.81
N VAL A 9 12.70 -10.10 -14.79
CA VAL A 9 14.08 -10.36 -14.32
C VAL A 9 14.22 -11.79 -13.82
N CYS A 10 13.16 -12.37 -13.23
CA CYS A 10 13.12 -13.78 -12.82
C CYS A 10 12.83 -14.77 -13.96
N GLY A 11 12.75 -14.31 -15.21
CA GLY A 11 12.55 -15.16 -16.38
C GLY A 11 11.10 -15.58 -16.62
N ASN A 12 10.12 -14.88 -16.06
CA ASN A 12 8.70 -15.19 -16.23
C ASN A 12 8.06 -14.30 -17.30
N SER A 13 7.04 -14.84 -17.98
CA SER A 13 6.12 -14.02 -18.75
C SER A 13 5.11 -13.29 -17.84
N VAL A 14 4.55 -12.20 -18.35
CA VAL A 14 3.61 -11.35 -17.61
C VAL A 14 2.32 -11.18 -18.40
N VAL A 15 1.20 -11.48 -17.75
CA VAL A 15 -0.13 -11.11 -18.22
C VAL A 15 -0.67 -10.04 -17.28
N TRP A 16 -0.93 -8.85 -17.78
CA TRP A 16 -1.37 -7.71 -17.00
C TRP A 16 -2.81 -7.29 -17.35
N LYS A 17 -3.72 -7.45 -16.42
CA LYS A 17 -5.03 -6.81 -16.46
C LYS A 17 -4.99 -5.55 -15.61
N PRO A 18 -4.95 -4.36 -16.21
CA PRO A 18 -4.98 -3.10 -15.45
C PRO A 18 -6.36 -2.83 -14.85
N SER A 19 -6.43 -1.83 -13.95
CA SER A 19 -7.72 -1.29 -13.53
C SER A 19 -8.48 -0.72 -14.73
N GLU A 20 -9.78 -0.95 -14.78
CA GLU A 20 -10.69 -0.36 -15.78
C GLU A 20 -10.76 1.18 -15.69
N LYS A 21 -10.29 1.76 -14.57
CA LYS A 21 -10.21 3.21 -14.37
C LYS A 21 -9.01 3.86 -15.06
N THR A 22 -7.94 3.08 -15.34
CA THR A 22 -6.65 3.61 -15.85
C THR A 22 -6.07 2.79 -17.02
N PRO A 23 -6.86 2.37 -18.03
CA PRO A 23 -6.39 1.48 -19.09
C PRO A 23 -5.36 2.18 -20.01
N LEU A 24 -5.48 3.47 -20.25
CA LEU A 24 -4.60 4.21 -21.16
C LEU A 24 -3.15 4.23 -20.67
N THR A 25 -2.94 4.39 -19.37
CA THR A 25 -1.58 4.36 -18.79
C THR A 25 -0.95 2.98 -18.96
N ALA A 26 -1.72 1.90 -18.82
CA ALA A 26 -1.22 0.54 -19.04
C ALA A 26 -0.83 0.30 -20.49
N LEU A 27 -1.63 0.76 -21.45
CA LEU A 27 -1.34 0.68 -22.88
C LEU A 27 -0.08 1.48 -23.24
N ALA A 28 0.07 2.70 -22.69
CA ALA A 28 1.26 3.52 -22.89
C ALA A 28 2.53 2.83 -22.34
N ALA A 29 2.47 2.30 -21.12
CA ALA A 29 3.58 1.57 -20.52
C ALA A 29 3.95 0.31 -21.34
N HIS A 30 2.95 -0.43 -21.82
CA HIS A 30 3.15 -1.60 -22.67
C HIS A 30 3.76 -1.23 -24.03
N ALA A 31 3.34 -0.13 -24.64
CA ALA A 31 3.93 0.37 -25.89
C ALA A 31 5.41 0.78 -25.72
N LEU A 32 5.76 1.38 -24.55
CA LEU A 32 7.17 1.68 -24.23
C LEU A 32 8.00 0.39 -24.07
N PHE A 33 7.44 -0.62 -23.40
CA PHE A 33 8.07 -1.93 -23.29
C PHE A 33 8.28 -2.58 -24.68
N GLY A 34 7.29 -2.54 -25.56
CA GLY A 34 7.38 -3.04 -26.94
C GLY A 34 8.48 -2.36 -27.74
N ARG A 35 8.67 -1.04 -27.57
CA ARG A 35 9.80 -0.31 -28.20
C ARG A 35 11.15 -0.78 -27.67
N ALA A 36 11.26 -1.03 -26.37
CA ALA A 36 12.48 -1.57 -25.76
C ALA A 36 12.81 -2.98 -26.27
N VAL A 37 11.80 -3.85 -26.37
CA VAL A 37 11.91 -5.18 -26.95
C VAL A 37 12.40 -5.12 -28.39
N LYS A 38 11.77 -4.26 -29.22
CA LYS A 38 12.18 -4.10 -30.63
C LYS A 38 13.65 -3.66 -30.74
N ARG A 39 14.05 -2.65 -29.95
CA ARG A 39 15.44 -2.19 -29.93
C ARG A 39 16.41 -3.32 -29.58
N PHE A 40 16.11 -4.11 -28.55
CA PHE A 40 16.93 -5.25 -28.15
C PHE A 40 17.05 -6.29 -29.25
N GLN A 41 15.96 -6.56 -30.00
CA GLN A 41 15.97 -7.47 -31.15
C GLN A 41 16.78 -6.91 -32.34
N ASP A 42 16.67 -5.61 -32.62
CA ASP A 42 17.45 -4.94 -33.65
C ASP A 42 18.98 -4.97 -33.35
N GLU A 43 19.33 -5.03 -32.06
CA GLU A 43 20.73 -5.20 -31.57
C GLU A 43 21.14 -6.69 -31.52
N GLY A 44 20.35 -7.63 -32.04
CA GLY A 44 20.66 -9.06 -32.14
C GLY A 44 20.18 -9.90 -30.96
N GLY A 45 19.43 -9.33 -30.02
CA GLY A 45 18.82 -10.06 -28.92
C GLY A 45 17.63 -10.91 -29.35
N SER A 46 17.32 -11.96 -28.57
CA SER A 46 16.16 -12.82 -28.77
C SER A 46 15.15 -12.66 -27.66
N VAL A 47 13.88 -12.47 -28.00
CA VAL A 47 12.78 -12.31 -27.04
C VAL A 47 11.67 -13.30 -27.41
N PRO A 48 11.18 -14.12 -26.45
CA PRO A 48 10.10 -15.03 -26.72
C PRO A 48 8.79 -14.28 -27.03
N HIS A 49 7.99 -14.86 -27.91
CA HIS A 49 6.66 -14.32 -28.19
C HIS A 49 5.78 -14.37 -26.93
N GLY A 50 5.00 -13.31 -26.70
CA GLY A 50 4.10 -13.25 -25.56
C GLY A 50 4.77 -13.03 -24.21
N LEU A 51 6.01 -12.52 -24.18
CA LEU A 51 6.74 -12.23 -22.92
C LEU A 51 5.95 -11.29 -21.99
N ALA A 52 5.26 -10.31 -22.56
CA ALA A 52 4.37 -9.42 -21.80
C ALA A 52 3.10 -9.18 -22.63
N THR A 53 1.95 -9.27 -21.99
CA THR A 53 0.63 -9.08 -22.60
C THR A 53 -0.25 -8.23 -21.69
N VAL A 54 -1.02 -7.30 -22.29
CA VAL A 54 -2.04 -6.52 -21.59
C VAL A 54 -3.43 -7.00 -22.01
N LEU A 55 -4.28 -7.31 -21.03
CA LEU A 55 -5.68 -7.65 -21.20
C LEU A 55 -6.55 -6.52 -20.66
N ILE A 56 -7.24 -5.81 -21.55
CA ILE A 56 -8.19 -4.77 -21.15
C ILE A 56 -9.54 -5.39 -20.86
N GLY A 57 -10.08 -5.12 -19.70
CA GLY A 57 -11.38 -5.63 -19.27
C GLY A 57 -11.66 -5.27 -17.81
N ALA A 58 -12.87 -5.54 -17.38
CA ALA A 58 -13.33 -5.30 -16.03
C ALA A 58 -13.08 -6.52 -15.11
N ARG A 59 -13.96 -6.71 -14.14
CA ARG A 59 -13.84 -7.77 -13.13
C ARG A 59 -13.86 -9.18 -13.75
N ASP A 60 -14.67 -9.40 -14.75
CA ASP A 60 -14.81 -10.68 -15.46
C ASP A 60 -13.48 -11.21 -16.00
N ILE A 61 -12.70 -10.35 -16.67
CA ILE A 61 -11.36 -10.72 -17.16
C ILE A 61 -10.39 -10.98 -15.99
N GLY A 62 -10.52 -10.23 -14.89
CA GLY A 62 -9.76 -10.48 -13.67
C GLY A 62 -10.05 -11.87 -13.09
N GLU A 63 -11.31 -12.27 -13.06
CA GLU A 63 -11.75 -13.57 -12.55
C GLU A 63 -11.23 -14.74 -13.40
N VAL A 64 -11.18 -14.58 -14.73
CA VAL A 64 -10.54 -15.57 -15.62
C VAL A 64 -9.08 -15.80 -15.22
N LEU A 65 -8.31 -14.74 -14.96
CA LEU A 65 -6.91 -14.88 -14.54
C LEU A 65 -6.78 -15.52 -13.16
N VAL A 66 -7.68 -15.21 -12.22
CA VAL A 66 -7.71 -15.79 -10.88
C VAL A 66 -7.90 -17.31 -10.92
N ASP A 67 -8.79 -17.79 -11.79
CA ASP A 67 -9.14 -19.20 -11.86
C ASP A 67 -8.29 -20.02 -12.83
N HIS A 68 -7.51 -19.35 -13.69
CA HIS A 68 -6.78 -20.02 -14.76
C HIS A 68 -5.64 -20.90 -14.21
N PRO A 69 -5.63 -22.22 -14.49
CA PRO A 69 -4.65 -23.14 -13.90
C PRO A 69 -3.22 -22.88 -14.35
N MET A 70 -3.00 -22.26 -15.50
CA MET A 70 -1.67 -21.91 -16.02
C MET A 70 -1.11 -20.62 -15.44
N VAL A 71 -1.81 -19.95 -14.53
CA VAL A 71 -1.30 -18.77 -13.80
C VAL A 71 -0.80 -19.22 -12.42
N PRO A 72 0.48 -19.59 -12.27
CA PRO A 72 1.00 -20.16 -11.02
C PRO A 72 1.17 -19.10 -9.92
N LEU A 73 1.35 -17.84 -10.29
CA LEU A 73 1.46 -16.71 -9.39
C LEU A 73 0.52 -15.59 -9.84
N LEU A 74 -0.38 -15.19 -8.94
CA LEU A 74 -1.25 -14.04 -9.13
C LEU A 74 -0.78 -12.90 -8.21
N SER A 75 -0.43 -11.75 -8.79
CA SER A 75 -0.20 -10.52 -8.04
C SER A 75 -1.41 -9.60 -8.22
N ALA A 76 -2.06 -9.21 -7.13
CA ALA A 76 -3.25 -8.36 -7.17
C ALA A 76 -3.15 -7.24 -6.13
N THR A 77 -3.29 -6.00 -6.61
CA THR A 77 -3.37 -4.79 -5.80
C THR A 77 -4.79 -4.24 -5.87
N GLY A 78 -5.41 -3.98 -4.72
CA GLY A 78 -6.77 -3.46 -4.68
C GLY A 78 -7.36 -3.38 -3.28
N SER A 79 -8.69 -3.47 -3.18
CA SER A 79 -9.39 -3.40 -1.88
C SER A 79 -9.28 -4.70 -1.09
N THR A 80 -9.42 -4.62 0.24
CA THR A 80 -9.56 -5.80 1.12
C THR A 80 -10.69 -6.73 0.65
N ALA A 81 -11.80 -6.16 0.17
CA ALA A 81 -12.92 -6.95 -0.39
C ALA A 81 -12.49 -7.76 -1.62
N MET A 82 -11.67 -7.18 -2.51
CA MET A 82 -11.08 -7.90 -3.64
C MET A 82 -10.16 -9.02 -3.15
N GLY A 83 -9.29 -8.75 -2.18
CA GLY A 83 -8.39 -9.76 -1.61
C GLY A 83 -9.14 -10.95 -1.00
N ARG A 84 -10.23 -10.71 -0.26
CA ARG A 84 -11.11 -11.75 0.29
C ARG A 84 -11.79 -12.61 -0.78
N ALA A 85 -12.07 -12.04 -1.94
CA ALA A 85 -12.62 -12.79 -3.07
C ALA A 85 -11.55 -13.59 -3.84
N VAL A 86 -10.37 -13.02 -4.02
CA VAL A 86 -9.30 -13.57 -4.86
C VAL A 86 -8.46 -14.63 -4.13
N GLY A 87 -8.05 -14.34 -2.90
CA GLY A 87 -7.13 -15.21 -2.16
C GLY A 87 -7.59 -16.67 -2.04
N PRO A 88 -8.82 -16.96 -1.56
CA PRO A 88 -9.32 -18.32 -1.46
C PRO A 88 -9.42 -19.04 -2.82
N ARG A 89 -9.78 -18.34 -3.89
CA ARG A 89 -9.88 -18.92 -5.25
C ARG A 89 -8.51 -19.35 -5.78
N VAL A 90 -7.47 -18.52 -5.60
CA VAL A 90 -6.09 -18.89 -5.97
C VAL A 90 -5.61 -20.08 -5.12
N ALA A 91 -5.86 -20.05 -3.81
CA ALA A 91 -5.47 -21.13 -2.90
C ALA A 91 -6.17 -22.45 -3.21
N SER A 92 -7.44 -22.43 -3.63
CA SER A 92 -8.21 -23.65 -3.96
C SER A 92 -7.61 -24.46 -5.11
N ARG A 93 -6.84 -23.82 -5.99
CA ARG A 93 -6.11 -24.46 -7.11
C ARG A 93 -4.59 -24.59 -6.84
N PHE A 94 -4.15 -24.42 -5.58
CA PHE A 94 -2.75 -24.45 -5.16
C PHE A 94 -1.85 -23.41 -5.86
N GLY A 95 -2.43 -22.33 -6.38
CA GLY A 95 -1.71 -21.17 -6.89
C GLY A 95 -1.11 -20.34 -5.77
N ARG A 96 -0.08 -19.56 -6.08
CA ARG A 96 0.49 -18.58 -5.17
C ARG A 96 -0.09 -17.20 -5.43
N SER A 97 -0.18 -16.37 -4.40
CA SER A 97 -0.64 -14.99 -4.54
C SER A 97 0.27 -14.01 -3.83
N ILE A 98 0.38 -12.80 -4.41
CA ILE A 98 0.86 -11.60 -3.75
C ILE A 98 -0.35 -10.67 -3.71
N LEU A 99 -0.81 -10.33 -2.52
CA LEU A 99 -1.98 -9.48 -2.32
C LEU A 99 -1.53 -8.20 -1.62
N GLU A 100 -1.65 -7.06 -2.30
CA GLU A 100 -1.42 -5.73 -1.77
C GLU A 100 -2.77 -5.01 -1.67
N LEU A 101 -3.28 -4.90 -0.46
CA LEU A 101 -4.64 -4.45 -0.20
C LEU A 101 -4.66 -3.08 0.48
N GLY A 102 -5.80 -2.71 1.03
CA GLY A 102 -5.98 -1.43 1.71
C GLY A 102 -5.15 -1.31 2.99
N GLY A 103 -4.99 -0.08 3.47
CA GLY A 103 -4.29 0.25 4.71
C GLY A 103 -5.06 1.29 5.52
N ASN A 104 -4.91 1.25 6.83
CA ASN A 104 -5.42 2.28 7.74
C ASN A 104 -4.28 2.84 8.59
N ASN A 105 -3.29 3.39 7.89
CA ASN A 105 -1.97 3.69 8.42
C ASN A 105 -2.00 4.78 9.48
N ALA A 106 -1.18 4.60 10.51
CA ALA A 106 -1.06 5.56 11.59
C ALA A 106 0.36 6.13 11.73
N ALA A 107 0.42 7.31 12.33
CA ALA A 107 1.66 7.90 12.83
C ALA A 107 1.50 8.29 14.29
N ILE A 108 2.55 8.11 15.08
CA ILE A 108 2.64 8.54 16.47
C ILE A 108 3.62 9.71 16.54
N VAL A 109 3.17 10.84 17.08
CA VAL A 109 4.00 12.01 17.34
C VAL A 109 4.24 12.10 18.85
N THR A 110 5.49 11.88 19.27
CA THR A 110 5.84 11.86 20.69
C THR A 110 6.15 13.27 21.22
N ALA A 111 6.33 13.38 22.53
CA ALA A 111 6.68 14.64 23.18
C ALA A 111 8.05 15.20 22.76
N THR A 112 8.93 14.36 22.23
CA THR A 112 10.30 14.70 21.81
C THR A 112 10.43 14.94 20.31
N ALA A 113 9.34 14.81 19.54
CA ALA A 113 9.36 14.92 18.09
C ALA A 113 9.85 16.30 17.62
N ASP A 114 10.64 16.33 16.55
CA ASP A 114 10.91 17.56 15.80
C ASP A 114 9.63 17.98 15.05
N LEU A 115 8.96 19.03 15.54
CA LEU A 115 7.66 19.43 15.01
C LEU A 115 7.71 20.02 13.60
N ASP A 116 8.85 20.56 13.15
CA ASP A 116 9.00 21.12 11.80
C ASP A 116 9.15 19.99 10.75
N LEU A 117 9.97 19.00 11.05
CA LEU A 117 10.09 17.78 10.26
C LEU A 117 8.75 17.02 10.26
N THR A 118 8.17 16.83 11.44
CA THR A 118 6.89 16.12 11.64
C THR A 118 5.77 16.73 10.81
N LEU A 119 5.63 18.07 10.83
CA LEU A 119 4.60 18.77 10.07
C LEU A 119 4.66 18.44 8.58
N ARG A 120 5.86 18.47 8.00
CA ARG A 120 6.06 18.16 6.58
C ARG A 120 5.75 16.68 6.26
N GLY A 121 6.26 15.76 7.09
CA GLY A 121 6.03 14.32 6.93
C GLY A 121 4.55 13.95 7.01
N ILE A 122 3.84 14.47 8.03
CA ILE A 122 2.42 14.23 8.25
C ILE A 122 1.57 14.83 7.13
N ALA A 123 1.77 16.11 6.82
CA ALA A 123 0.98 16.81 5.81
C ALA A 123 1.09 16.11 4.43
N PHE A 124 2.32 15.81 3.99
CA PHE A 124 2.53 15.12 2.72
C PHE A 124 1.94 13.71 2.72
N SER A 125 2.14 12.93 3.79
CA SER A 125 1.65 11.55 3.87
C SER A 125 0.13 11.44 3.89
N ALA A 126 -0.57 12.43 4.48
CA ALA A 126 -2.02 12.43 4.55
C ALA A 126 -2.69 12.99 3.28
N MET A 127 -2.07 13.98 2.63
CA MET A 127 -2.68 14.72 1.53
C MET A 127 -2.18 14.28 0.16
N GLY A 128 -0.97 13.72 0.06
CA GLY A 128 -0.37 13.31 -1.21
C GLY A 128 -1.29 12.39 -2.00
N THR A 129 -1.43 12.64 -3.32
CA THR A 129 -2.33 11.90 -4.22
C THR A 129 -3.81 11.92 -3.75
N ALA A 130 -4.24 13.02 -3.13
CA ALA A 130 -5.57 13.17 -2.53
C ALA A 130 -5.92 12.03 -1.54
N GLY A 131 -4.95 11.56 -0.74
CA GLY A 131 -5.16 10.45 0.21
C GLY A 131 -5.43 9.09 -0.44
N GLN A 132 -5.18 8.94 -1.75
CA GLN A 132 -5.50 7.74 -2.52
C GLN A 132 -4.26 6.85 -2.74
N ARG A 133 -3.52 6.59 -1.67
CA ARG A 133 -2.48 5.55 -1.60
C ARG A 133 -2.85 4.55 -0.52
N CYS A 134 -2.52 3.30 -0.72
CA CYS A 134 -2.64 2.28 0.31
C CYS A 134 -1.84 2.64 1.57
N THR A 135 -0.73 3.38 1.42
CA THR A 135 0.12 3.88 2.51
C THR A 135 -0.21 5.31 2.98
N SER A 136 -1.30 5.94 2.51
CA SER A 136 -1.72 7.26 3.01
C SER A 136 -1.93 7.25 4.51
N LEU A 137 -1.44 8.30 5.17
CA LEU A 137 -1.67 8.48 6.61
C LEU A 137 -3.13 8.82 6.87
N ARG A 138 -3.80 8.04 7.73
CA ARG A 138 -5.22 8.18 8.05
C ARG A 138 -5.49 8.44 9.53
N ARG A 139 -4.62 7.94 10.43
CA ARG A 139 -4.74 8.11 11.88
C ARG A 139 -3.47 8.73 12.44
N LEU A 140 -3.60 9.79 13.20
CA LEU A 140 -2.49 10.53 13.80
C LEU A 140 -2.68 10.59 15.32
N PHE A 141 -1.81 9.93 16.05
CA PHE A 141 -1.74 10.01 17.50
C PHE A 141 -0.75 11.11 17.88
N VAL A 142 -1.19 12.13 18.60
CA VAL A 142 -0.36 13.26 18.99
C VAL A 142 -0.29 13.37 20.51
N HIS A 143 0.93 13.33 21.06
CA HIS A 143 1.15 13.44 22.49
C HIS A 143 0.62 14.79 23.03
N ASP A 144 -0.01 14.78 24.19
CA ASP A 144 -0.69 15.92 24.81
C ASP A 144 0.21 17.15 24.99
N ARG A 145 1.49 16.94 25.32
CA ARG A 145 2.48 18.02 25.49
C ARG A 145 2.74 18.84 24.23
N VAL A 146 2.56 18.27 23.06
CA VAL A 146 2.82 18.95 21.78
C VAL A 146 1.55 19.21 20.97
N TYR A 147 0.41 18.66 21.37
CA TYR A 147 -0.85 18.72 20.65
C TYR A 147 -1.29 20.14 20.35
N ASP A 148 -1.35 20.99 21.40
CA ASP A 148 -1.91 22.34 21.30
C ASP A 148 -1.01 23.30 20.49
N SER A 149 0.28 22.98 20.36
CA SER A 149 1.21 23.70 19.48
C SER A 149 1.24 23.16 18.06
N PHE A 150 1.04 21.86 17.87
CA PHE A 150 1.17 21.17 16.60
C PHE A 150 -0.10 21.27 15.72
N ILE A 151 -1.29 21.04 16.30
CA ILE A 151 -2.54 20.97 15.52
C ILE A 151 -2.90 22.28 14.82
N PRO A 152 -2.75 23.48 15.42
CA PRO A 152 -2.98 24.73 14.71
C PRO A 152 -2.05 24.90 13.49
N ARG A 153 -0.79 24.47 13.59
CA ARG A 153 0.18 24.49 12.48
C ARG A 153 -0.24 23.54 11.37
N LEU A 154 -0.71 22.34 11.71
CA LEU A 154 -1.18 21.36 10.76
C LEU A 154 -2.44 21.88 10.02
N LYS A 155 -3.41 22.48 10.73
CA LYS A 155 -4.57 23.14 10.11
C LYS A 155 -4.16 24.25 9.15
N LYS A 156 -3.16 25.05 9.50
CA LYS A 156 -2.63 26.09 8.60
C LYS A 156 -2.03 25.48 7.33
N ALA A 157 -1.29 24.36 7.44
CA ALA A 157 -0.78 23.64 6.27
C ALA A 157 -1.92 23.11 5.39
N TYR A 158 -2.95 22.53 5.99
CA TYR A 158 -4.15 22.04 5.27
C TYR A 158 -4.89 23.16 4.54
N ALA A 159 -5.02 24.33 5.16
CA ALA A 159 -5.67 25.50 4.54
C ALA A 159 -4.88 26.06 3.36
N SER A 160 -3.55 25.94 3.38
CA SER A 160 -2.67 26.53 2.36
C SER A 160 -2.45 25.65 1.13
N VAL A 161 -2.84 24.36 1.18
CA VAL A 161 -2.58 23.45 0.05
C VAL A 161 -3.47 23.76 -1.15
N SER A 162 -2.85 23.76 -2.33
CA SER A 162 -3.56 23.95 -3.59
C SER A 162 -4.25 22.67 -4.04
N VAL A 163 -5.52 22.82 -4.47
CA VAL A 163 -6.37 21.78 -5.04
C VAL A 163 -6.67 22.13 -6.49
N GLY A 164 -6.30 21.30 -7.43
CA GLY A 164 -6.49 21.60 -8.86
C GLY A 164 -5.91 20.52 -9.77
N ASN A 165 -5.67 20.88 -11.03
CA ASN A 165 -5.11 19.98 -12.03
C ASN A 165 -3.73 19.44 -11.57
N PRO A 166 -3.59 18.12 -11.36
CA PRO A 166 -2.32 17.56 -10.89
C PRO A 166 -1.18 17.61 -11.92
N LEU A 167 -1.48 17.96 -13.19
CA LEU A 167 -0.47 18.17 -14.23
C LEU A 167 0.12 19.58 -14.18
N GLU A 168 -0.46 20.48 -13.40
CA GLU A 168 0.05 21.83 -13.18
C GLU A 168 0.90 21.87 -11.92
N SER A 169 2.10 22.45 -12.02
CA SER A 169 3.00 22.57 -10.88
C SER A 169 2.35 23.43 -9.76
N GLY A 170 2.59 22.99 -8.49
CA GLY A 170 2.03 23.66 -7.32
C GLY A 170 0.72 23.06 -6.80
N ASN A 171 0.01 22.24 -7.57
CA ASN A 171 -1.17 21.52 -7.10
C ASN A 171 -0.77 20.18 -6.47
N LEU A 172 -0.93 20.05 -5.17
CA LEU A 172 -0.69 18.79 -4.45
C LEU A 172 -1.89 17.85 -4.51
N ILE A 173 -3.11 18.42 -4.49
CA ILE A 173 -4.36 17.66 -4.40
C ILE A 173 -5.02 17.65 -5.77
N GLY A 174 -5.03 16.49 -6.42
CA GLY A 174 -5.82 16.21 -7.62
C GLY A 174 -7.24 15.73 -7.28
N PRO A 175 -8.00 15.22 -8.27
CA PRO A 175 -9.36 14.74 -8.04
C PRO A 175 -9.35 13.37 -7.33
N LEU A 176 -10.46 13.07 -6.67
CA LEU A 176 -10.82 11.68 -6.33
C LEU A 176 -11.15 10.92 -7.62
N ILE A 177 -10.91 9.61 -7.61
CA ILE A 177 -10.98 8.77 -8.81
C ILE A 177 -12.38 8.74 -9.44
N ASP A 178 -13.44 8.79 -8.62
CA ASP A 178 -14.83 8.75 -9.09
C ASP A 178 -15.81 9.26 -8.02
N LYS A 179 -17.09 9.24 -8.39
CA LYS A 179 -18.20 9.60 -7.48
C LYS A 179 -18.26 8.71 -6.22
N ALA A 180 -17.98 7.43 -6.36
CA ALA A 180 -18.06 6.51 -5.22
C ALA A 180 -17.02 6.86 -4.14
N ALA A 181 -15.81 7.26 -4.55
CA ALA A 181 -14.78 7.74 -3.64
C ALA A 181 -15.18 9.05 -2.94
N TYR A 182 -15.83 9.96 -3.69
CA TYR A 182 -16.37 11.20 -3.13
C TYR A 182 -17.49 10.93 -2.11
N ASP A 183 -18.46 10.08 -2.47
CA ASP A 183 -19.57 9.74 -1.59
C ASP A 183 -19.06 9.05 -0.30
N ALA A 184 -18.08 8.15 -0.41
CA ALA A 184 -17.45 7.52 0.73
C ALA A 184 -16.76 8.52 1.66
N GLN A 185 -16.04 9.51 1.10
CA GLN A 185 -15.45 10.60 1.88
C GLN A 185 -16.52 11.41 2.63
N GLN A 186 -17.59 11.83 1.97
CA GLN A 186 -18.65 12.61 2.60
C GLN A 186 -19.37 11.81 3.70
N SER A 187 -19.61 10.52 3.46
CA SER A 187 -20.20 9.62 4.45
C SER A 187 -19.31 9.50 5.69
N ALA A 188 -18.00 9.28 5.52
CA ALA A 188 -17.06 9.18 6.63
C ALA A 188 -16.97 10.48 7.45
N LEU A 189 -16.98 11.64 6.79
CA LEU A 189 -17.00 12.94 7.48
C LEU A 189 -18.31 13.20 8.22
N SER A 190 -19.43 12.76 7.67
CA SER A 190 -20.73 12.84 8.33
C SER A 190 -20.79 11.94 9.58
N GLU A 191 -20.29 10.71 9.47
CA GLU A 191 -20.20 9.78 10.60
C GLU A 191 -19.29 10.34 11.71
N ALA A 192 -18.13 10.89 11.33
CA ALA A 192 -17.21 11.51 12.28
C ALA A 192 -17.84 12.71 13.02
N LYS A 193 -18.60 13.55 12.32
CA LYS A 193 -19.34 14.66 12.94
C LYS A 193 -20.41 14.15 13.93
N ALA A 194 -21.15 13.10 13.56
CA ALA A 194 -22.14 12.47 14.44
C ALA A 194 -21.49 11.88 15.71
N GLY A 195 -20.25 11.38 15.61
CA GLY A 195 -19.40 10.92 16.72
C GLY A 195 -18.65 12.05 17.45
N HIS A 196 -19.13 13.29 17.38
CA HIS A 196 -18.54 14.47 18.01
C HIS A 196 -17.14 14.87 17.51
N GLY A 197 -16.70 14.37 16.36
CA GLY A 197 -15.46 14.80 15.70
C GLY A 197 -15.53 16.24 15.21
N LYS A 198 -14.47 17.00 15.45
CA LYS A 198 -14.34 18.38 14.94
C LYS A 198 -13.69 18.34 13.56
N VAL A 199 -14.49 18.52 12.52
CA VAL A 199 -14.06 18.47 11.13
C VAL A 199 -13.59 19.84 10.65
N PHE A 200 -12.40 19.88 10.05
CA PHE A 200 -11.81 21.02 9.35
C PHE A 200 -11.52 20.62 7.89
N GLY A 201 -12.04 21.36 6.90
CA GLY A 201 -11.94 21.04 5.48
C GLY A 201 -12.92 19.93 5.05
N GLY A 202 -12.63 19.27 3.93
CA GLY A 202 -13.42 18.16 3.38
C GLY A 202 -14.51 18.56 2.40
N GLU A 203 -14.70 19.85 2.19
CA GLU A 203 -15.69 20.38 1.23
C GLU A 203 -15.27 20.15 -0.23
N ARG A 204 -16.26 20.03 -1.11
CA ARG A 204 -16.03 19.95 -2.55
C ARG A 204 -15.49 21.29 -3.08
N VAL A 205 -14.57 21.19 -4.04
CA VAL A 205 -13.98 22.33 -4.74
C VAL A 205 -14.40 22.29 -6.21
N ASP A 206 -14.83 23.42 -6.75
CA ASP A 206 -14.95 23.57 -8.20
C ASP A 206 -13.59 23.97 -8.77
N ALA A 207 -12.97 23.03 -9.47
CA ALA A 207 -11.67 23.24 -10.13
C ALA A 207 -11.78 23.51 -11.63
N GLY A 208 -13.01 23.79 -12.12
CA GLY A 208 -13.26 24.15 -13.53
C GLY A 208 -13.34 22.96 -14.50
N PHE A 209 -13.36 21.71 -14.00
CA PHE A 209 -13.40 20.49 -14.83
C PHE A 209 -14.79 19.84 -14.93
N GLY A 210 -15.83 20.57 -14.53
CA GLY A 210 -17.22 20.12 -14.62
C GLY A 210 -17.69 19.30 -13.42
N LYS A 211 -18.98 18.95 -13.43
CA LYS A 211 -19.67 18.34 -12.28
C LYS A 211 -19.24 16.91 -11.97
N GLU A 212 -18.67 16.21 -12.94
CA GLU A 212 -18.18 14.82 -12.76
C GLU A 212 -16.70 14.77 -12.32
N ALA A 213 -16.09 15.92 -12.07
CA ALA A 213 -14.76 16.02 -11.48
C ALA A 213 -14.87 16.23 -9.95
N TYR A 214 -14.36 15.30 -9.18
CA TYR A 214 -14.55 15.23 -7.72
C TYR A 214 -13.32 15.76 -6.99
N TYR A 215 -13.12 17.06 -7.00
CA TYR A 215 -12.09 17.75 -6.24
C TYR A 215 -12.61 18.07 -4.83
N VAL A 216 -11.77 17.82 -3.83
CA VAL A 216 -12.11 18.07 -2.42
C VAL A 216 -10.93 18.70 -1.68
N ARG A 217 -11.22 19.57 -0.72
CA ARG A 217 -10.19 19.96 0.25
C ARG A 217 -9.85 18.79 1.15
N PRO A 218 -8.58 18.64 1.57
CA PRO A 218 -8.23 17.64 2.56
C PRO A 218 -8.93 17.96 3.89
N ALA A 219 -9.33 16.91 4.59
CA ALA A 219 -10.01 17.02 5.87
C ALA A 219 -9.10 16.59 7.03
N LEU A 220 -9.15 17.35 8.12
CA LEU A 220 -8.59 17.00 9.40
C LEU A 220 -9.72 16.86 10.41
N VAL A 221 -9.78 15.73 11.11
CA VAL A 221 -10.84 15.41 12.06
C VAL A 221 -10.22 15.18 13.44
N GLU A 222 -10.40 16.14 14.36
CA GLU A 222 -10.05 15.92 15.77
C GLU A 222 -11.15 15.08 16.43
N ILE A 223 -10.79 13.92 16.97
CA ILE A 223 -11.70 12.96 17.57
C ILE A 223 -11.08 12.34 18.81
N ALA A 224 -11.90 12.04 19.82
CA ALA A 224 -11.43 11.51 21.11
C ALA A 224 -11.16 9.99 21.05
N GLU A 225 -11.95 9.26 20.27
CA GLU A 225 -11.95 7.80 20.29
C GLU A 225 -11.75 7.21 18.89
N GLN A 226 -11.08 6.05 18.83
CA GLN A 226 -10.89 5.28 17.62
C GLN A 226 -12.08 4.32 17.44
N THR A 227 -13.14 4.79 16.79
CA THR A 227 -14.36 4.02 16.53
C THR A 227 -14.94 4.33 15.16
N GLY A 228 -15.79 3.46 14.63
CA GLY A 228 -16.57 3.70 13.41
C GLY A 228 -15.70 3.92 12.16
N SER A 229 -15.84 5.09 11.55
CA SER A 229 -15.07 5.45 10.33
C SER A 229 -13.56 5.56 10.55
N VAL A 230 -13.11 5.79 11.80
CA VAL A 230 -11.67 5.86 12.13
C VAL A 230 -10.99 4.50 11.95
N GLU A 231 -11.72 3.39 12.18
CA GLU A 231 -11.20 2.03 12.06
C GLU A 231 -11.24 1.47 10.63
N LYS A 232 -11.90 2.20 9.72
CA LYS A 232 -12.09 1.78 8.32
C LYS A 232 -11.25 2.62 7.38
N GLU A 233 -10.74 2.00 6.33
CA GLU A 233 -10.09 2.74 5.27
C GLU A 233 -11.11 3.56 4.47
N THR A 234 -10.96 4.88 4.48
CA THR A 234 -11.60 5.77 3.50
C THR A 234 -10.53 6.24 2.53
N PHE A 235 -10.64 5.82 1.25
CA PHE A 235 -9.60 6.08 0.25
C PHE A 235 -9.71 7.52 -0.31
N ALA A 236 -9.55 8.49 0.61
CA ALA A 236 -9.72 9.92 0.40
C ALA A 236 -8.86 10.71 1.41
N PRO A 237 -8.65 12.03 1.20
CA PRO A 237 -7.76 12.82 2.06
C PRO A 237 -8.44 13.19 3.39
N ILE A 238 -8.61 12.22 4.28
CA ILE A 238 -9.10 12.42 5.66
C ILE A 238 -7.99 11.97 6.62
N LEU A 239 -7.62 12.84 7.56
CA LEU A 239 -6.73 12.54 8.67
C LEU A 239 -7.48 12.66 9.99
N TYR A 240 -7.64 11.55 10.69
CA TYR A 240 -8.16 11.51 12.05
C TYR A 240 -7.03 11.78 13.05
N VAL A 241 -7.25 12.73 13.96
CA VAL A 241 -6.26 13.13 14.96
C VAL A 241 -6.79 12.80 16.35
N ILE A 242 -6.00 12.01 17.07
CA ILE A 242 -6.31 11.53 18.42
C ILE A 242 -5.21 12.00 19.36
N ARG A 243 -5.63 12.64 20.47
CA ARG A 243 -4.71 13.03 21.54
C ARG A 243 -4.40 11.83 22.42
N TYR A 244 -3.15 11.68 22.84
CA TYR A 244 -2.74 10.64 23.79
C TYR A 244 -1.77 11.20 24.83
N SER A 245 -1.63 10.52 25.98
CA SER A 245 -0.66 10.84 27.04
C SER A 245 0.25 9.67 27.40
N ASP A 246 -0.19 8.45 27.16
CA ASP A 246 0.54 7.22 27.44
C ASP A 246 0.99 6.53 26.13
N PHE A 247 2.29 6.25 26.03
CA PHE A 247 2.89 5.70 24.80
C PHE A 247 2.46 4.26 24.51
N ASP A 248 2.34 3.43 25.55
CA ASP A 248 1.89 2.05 25.38
C ASP A 248 0.42 2.00 24.92
N GLU A 249 -0.41 2.94 25.38
CA GLU A 249 -1.78 3.09 24.92
C GLU A 249 -1.83 3.55 23.46
N ALA A 250 -0.97 4.48 23.03
CA ALA A 250 -0.88 4.90 21.63
C ALA A 250 -0.47 3.73 20.72
N LEU A 251 0.48 2.88 21.15
CA LEU A 251 0.87 1.66 20.44
C LEU A 251 -0.28 0.64 20.37
N ARG A 252 -0.99 0.45 21.47
CA ARG A 252 -2.16 -0.45 21.51
C ARG A 252 -3.25 0.01 20.52
N LEU A 253 -3.59 1.29 20.51
CA LEU A 253 -4.56 1.85 19.57
C LEU A 253 -4.05 1.81 18.12
N HIS A 254 -2.76 2.06 17.92
CA HIS A 254 -2.14 1.94 16.61
C HIS A 254 -2.37 0.55 16.00
N ASN A 255 -2.12 -0.50 16.77
CA ASN A 255 -2.25 -1.90 16.34
C ASN A 255 -3.70 -2.42 16.34
N ALA A 256 -4.65 -1.72 16.99
CA ALA A 256 -6.04 -2.14 17.16
C ALA A 256 -6.92 -1.90 15.92
N VAL A 257 -6.40 -2.16 14.74
CA VAL A 257 -7.13 -2.14 13.46
C VAL A 257 -6.81 -3.41 12.68
N PRO A 258 -7.71 -3.86 11.79
CA PRO A 258 -7.47 -5.08 11.01
C PRO A 258 -6.36 -4.94 9.96
N GLN A 259 -5.94 -3.74 9.62
CA GLN A 259 -4.88 -3.50 8.64
C GLN A 259 -3.51 -3.39 9.32
N GLY A 260 -2.45 -3.73 8.58
CA GLY A 260 -1.06 -3.65 9.03
C GLY A 260 -0.09 -3.39 7.87
N LEU A 261 -0.37 -2.39 7.02
CA LEU A 261 0.47 -2.10 5.86
C LEU A 261 1.67 -1.25 6.25
N SER A 262 1.42 -0.01 6.68
CA SER A 262 2.47 0.98 6.93
C SER A 262 2.19 1.80 8.17
N SER A 263 3.27 2.25 8.81
CA SER A 263 3.23 3.00 10.07
C SER A 263 4.41 3.94 10.20
N SER A 264 4.31 4.92 11.10
CA SER A 264 5.46 5.73 11.46
C SER A 264 5.42 6.25 12.89
N ILE A 265 6.61 6.58 13.40
CA ILE A 265 6.78 7.33 14.64
C ILE A 265 7.65 8.55 14.38
N PHE A 266 7.31 9.68 15.00
CA PHE A 266 8.13 10.89 15.04
C PHE A 266 8.60 11.11 16.46
N THR A 267 9.89 10.94 16.68
CA THR A 267 10.52 11.01 18.00
C THR A 267 12.01 11.35 17.90
N ASN A 268 12.56 11.98 18.92
CA ASN A 268 13.99 12.13 19.16
C ASN A 268 14.47 11.25 20.33
N ASP A 269 13.60 10.43 20.92
CA ASP A 269 13.98 9.44 21.92
C ASP A 269 14.28 8.09 21.24
N LEU A 270 15.54 7.65 21.36
CA LEU A 270 15.99 6.37 20.78
C LEU A 270 15.22 5.19 21.35
N ARG A 271 14.81 5.21 22.61
CA ARG A 271 14.07 4.09 23.24
C ARG A 271 12.66 3.98 22.68
N GLU A 272 11.97 5.10 22.45
CA GLU A 272 10.66 5.11 21.79
C GLU A 272 10.78 4.55 20.36
N ALA A 273 11.81 4.95 19.60
CA ALA A 273 12.08 4.45 18.27
C ALA A 273 12.34 2.92 18.27
N GLU A 274 13.22 2.45 19.16
CA GLU A 274 13.54 1.01 19.28
C GLU A 274 12.33 0.17 19.74
N ILE A 275 11.51 0.67 20.66
CA ILE A 275 10.27 0.00 21.05
C ILE A 275 9.32 -0.09 19.86
N PHE A 276 9.13 1.01 19.11
CA PHE A 276 8.24 1.05 17.94
C PHE A 276 8.65 0.05 16.85
N LEU A 277 9.95 -0.13 16.62
CA LEU A 277 10.50 -1.06 15.63
C LEU A 277 10.60 -2.52 16.12
N SER A 278 10.43 -2.75 17.41
CA SER A 278 10.52 -4.09 18.01
C SER A 278 9.22 -4.89 17.83
N VAL A 279 9.26 -6.16 18.25
CA VAL A 279 8.08 -7.05 18.31
C VAL A 279 6.95 -6.54 19.23
N ARG A 280 7.25 -5.59 20.12
CA ARG A 280 6.27 -4.94 21.01
C ARG A 280 5.65 -3.69 20.38
N GLY A 281 6.21 -3.21 19.28
CA GLY A 281 5.82 -1.96 18.63
C GLY A 281 4.80 -2.15 17.52
N SER A 282 5.08 -1.57 16.36
CA SER A 282 4.19 -1.63 15.21
C SER A 282 4.09 -3.03 14.64
N ASP A 283 2.87 -3.47 14.37
CA ASP A 283 2.55 -4.75 13.71
C ASP A 283 2.41 -4.62 12.18
N CYS A 284 2.86 -3.50 11.61
CA CYS A 284 2.83 -3.25 10.18
C CYS A 284 4.04 -3.83 9.45
N GLY A 285 3.86 -4.16 8.17
CA GLY A 285 4.97 -4.60 7.32
C GLY A 285 6.00 -3.50 7.01
N ILE A 286 5.60 -2.21 7.14
CA ILE A 286 6.47 -1.04 7.00
C ILE A 286 6.37 -0.21 8.28
N ALA A 287 7.49 -0.02 8.96
CA ALA A 287 7.60 0.79 10.17
C ALA A 287 8.72 1.81 10.00
N ASN A 288 8.36 3.09 9.98
CA ASN A 288 9.27 4.20 9.70
C ASN A 288 9.53 5.04 10.95
N VAL A 289 10.71 5.64 11.04
CA VAL A 289 11.06 6.61 12.08
C VAL A 289 11.39 7.94 11.43
N ASN A 290 10.76 9.02 11.88
CA ASN A 290 10.96 10.40 11.42
C ASN A 290 10.75 10.60 9.90
N ILE A 291 9.96 9.75 9.29
CA ILE A 291 9.42 9.88 7.93
C ILE A 291 7.98 9.35 7.95
N GLY A 292 7.11 9.89 7.09
CA GLY A 292 5.70 9.46 7.06
C GLY A 292 5.51 8.03 6.56
N PRO A 293 4.36 7.39 6.82
CA PRO A 293 4.10 6.00 6.44
C PRO A 293 4.05 5.79 4.93
N SER A 294 3.86 6.84 4.13
CA SER A 294 3.89 6.78 2.65
C SER A 294 5.31 6.80 2.06
N GLY A 295 6.34 6.94 2.89
CA GLY A 295 7.75 6.95 2.48
C GLY A 295 8.34 5.53 2.50
N ALA A 296 7.98 4.68 1.53
CA ALA A 296 8.59 3.36 1.39
C ALA A 296 9.89 3.45 0.58
N GLU A 297 10.97 2.85 1.10
CA GLU A 297 12.23 2.74 0.39
C GLU A 297 12.13 1.69 -0.73
N ILE A 298 12.50 2.07 -1.96
CA ILE A 298 12.38 1.18 -3.14
C ILE A 298 13.23 -0.10 -3.03
N GLY A 299 14.35 -0.05 -2.32
CA GLY A 299 15.21 -1.21 -2.07
C GLY A 299 14.66 -2.17 -1.01
N GLY A 300 13.66 -1.76 -0.25
CA GLY A 300 12.97 -2.59 0.73
C GLY A 300 11.92 -3.51 0.11
N ALA A 301 11.59 -4.59 0.82
CA ALA A 301 10.47 -5.45 0.45
C ALA A 301 9.16 -4.77 0.90
N PHE A 302 8.36 -4.30 -0.05
CA PHE A 302 7.09 -3.62 0.20
C PHE A 302 5.98 -4.63 0.44
N GLY A 303 5.18 -4.42 1.46
CA GLY A 303 3.99 -5.21 1.76
C GLY A 303 3.61 -5.12 3.23
N GLY A 304 2.44 -5.65 3.56
CA GLY A 304 1.83 -5.54 4.88
C GLY A 304 1.50 -6.88 5.52
N GLU A 305 0.92 -6.76 6.69
CA GLU A 305 0.46 -7.86 7.53
C GLU A 305 -1.07 -7.78 7.71
N LYS A 306 -1.66 -8.77 8.34
CA LYS A 306 -3.10 -8.83 8.67
C LYS A 306 -3.98 -8.70 7.40
N GLU A 307 -5.03 -7.87 7.45
CA GLU A 307 -5.98 -7.70 6.33
C GLU A 307 -5.44 -6.84 5.17
N THR A 308 -4.18 -6.44 5.21
CA THR A 308 -3.53 -5.77 4.09
C THR A 308 -2.99 -6.74 3.04
N GLY A 309 -3.14 -8.03 3.25
CA GLY A 309 -2.79 -9.07 2.30
C GLY A 309 -1.58 -9.89 2.72
N GLY A 310 -0.74 -10.25 1.74
CA GLY A 310 0.45 -11.07 1.99
C GLY A 310 1.34 -11.21 0.78
N GLY A 311 2.56 -11.60 1.04
CA GLY A 311 3.66 -11.52 0.09
C GLY A 311 4.41 -10.21 0.22
N ARG A 312 5.40 -10.03 -0.65
CA ARG A 312 6.16 -8.78 -0.74
C ARG A 312 6.43 -8.45 -2.21
N GLU A 313 6.54 -7.16 -2.50
CA GLU A 313 6.90 -6.64 -3.82
C GLU A 313 8.01 -5.60 -3.73
N SER A 314 8.45 -5.03 -4.82
CA SER A 314 9.51 -4.03 -4.93
C SER A 314 10.91 -4.61 -4.76
N GLY A 315 11.59 -4.36 -3.63
CA GLY A 315 13.01 -4.63 -3.42
C GLY A 315 13.33 -5.82 -2.51
N SER A 316 14.57 -5.85 -2.02
CA SER A 316 15.10 -6.87 -1.13
C SER A 316 14.92 -8.30 -1.69
N ASP A 317 14.29 -9.18 -0.95
CA ASP A 317 14.05 -10.58 -1.31
C ASP A 317 12.69 -10.82 -1.97
N ALA A 318 11.92 -9.77 -2.32
CA ALA A 318 10.61 -9.88 -2.96
C ALA A 318 10.65 -10.72 -4.27
N TRP A 319 11.78 -10.68 -5.02
CA TRP A 319 11.99 -11.49 -6.22
C TRP A 319 11.80 -13.00 -5.99
N ARG A 320 12.01 -13.51 -4.77
CA ARG A 320 11.83 -14.94 -4.44
C ARG A 320 10.41 -15.43 -4.66
N ALA A 321 9.41 -14.55 -4.55
CA ALA A 321 8.02 -14.89 -4.82
C ALA A 321 7.78 -15.25 -6.28
N TYR A 322 8.62 -14.76 -7.19
CA TYR A 322 8.53 -14.99 -8.64
C TYR A 322 9.30 -16.24 -9.10
N MET A 323 10.00 -16.92 -8.20
CA MET A 323 10.81 -18.09 -8.50
C MET A 323 10.13 -19.39 -8.07
N ARG A 324 10.33 -20.45 -8.85
CA ARG A 324 10.05 -21.82 -8.40
C ARG A 324 11.24 -22.33 -7.61
N ARG A 325 11.03 -22.71 -6.37
CA ARG A 325 12.07 -23.29 -5.50
C ARG A 325 12.12 -24.79 -5.70
N ALA A 326 13.31 -25.34 -5.92
CA ALA A 326 13.56 -26.78 -5.98
C ALA A 326 14.74 -27.16 -5.10
N THR A 327 14.64 -28.26 -4.40
CA THR A 327 15.74 -28.90 -3.70
C THR A 327 16.24 -30.08 -4.54
N ASN A 328 17.54 -30.13 -4.77
CA ASN A 328 18.16 -31.18 -5.57
C ASN A 328 19.21 -31.90 -4.73
N THR A 329 19.20 -33.23 -4.79
CA THR A 329 20.23 -34.08 -4.22
C THR A 329 20.89 -34.88 -5.33
N ILE A 330 22.20 -34.82 -5.41
CA ILE A 330 22.98 -35.52 -6.43
C ILE A 330 23.93 -36.52 -5.75
N ASN A 331 23.78 -37.79 -6.06
CA ASN A 331 24.73 -38.82 -5.64
C ASN A 331 25.82 -38.96 -6.72
N TYR A 332 27.04 -38.61 -6.36
CA TYR A 332 28.23 -38.78 -7.20
C TYR A 332 28.93 -40.13 -7.04
N GLY A 333 28.48 -40.94 -6.03
CA GLY A 333 29.02 -42.24 -5.78
C GLY A 333 28.39 -43.35 -6.62
N ARG A 334 28.96 -44.55 -6.58
CA ARG A 334 28.39 -45.76 -7.17
C ARG A 334 27.61 -46.62 -6.15
N SER A 335 27.59 -46.22 -4.91
CA SER A 335 26.84 -46.86 -3.84
C SER A 335 25.72 -45.96 -3.36
N LEU A 336 24.62 -46.55 -2.95
CA LEU A 336 23.50 -45.84 -2.33
C LEU A 336 23.30 -46.46 -0.93
N PRO A 337 23.90 -45.88 0.13
CA PRO A 337 23.62 -46.35 1.48
C PRO A 337 22.17 -46.03 1.84
N LEU A 338 21.41 -47.04 2.13
CA LEU A 338 20.02 -46.90 2.54
C LEU A 338 19.94 -46.61 4.05
N ALA A 339 18.94 -45.79 4.41
CA ALA A 339 18.71 -45.50 5.83
C ALA A 339 18.35 -46.79 6.61
N GLN A 340 18.66 -46.79 7.90
CA GLN A 340 18.34 -47.89 8.82
C GLN A 340 18.99 -49.26 8.49
N GLY A 341 20.04 -49.27 7.67
CA GLY A 341 20.73 -50.50 7.31
C GLY A 341 19.93 -51.49 6.45
N VAL A 342 18.91 -51.01 5.77
CA VAL A 342 18.12 -51.82 4.83
C VAL A 342 18.98 -52.27 3.66
N THR A 343 18.94 -53.58 3.34
CA THR A 343 19.58 -54.17 2.19
C THR A 343 18.54 -54.85 1.32
N PHE A 344 18.72 -54.83 0.02
CA PHE A 344 17.92 -55.58 -0.92
C PHE A 344 18.79 -56.68 -1.56
N GLU A 345 18.30 -57.91 -1.62
CA GLU A 345 18.89 -58.96 -2.48
C GLU A 345 18.49 -58.63 -3.92
N VAL A 346 19.48 -58.17 -4.69
CA VAL A 346 19.31 -57.96 -6.15
C VAL A 346 20.23 -58.95 -6.84
N GLU A 347 19.63 -59.81 -7.65
CA GLU A 347 20.37 -60.75 -8.53
C GLU A 347 21.15 -60.02 -9.62
#